data_9d898e8d987a1db3ba2e94a0958f263f
#
_entry.id   9d898e8d987a1db3ba2e94a0958f263f
#
_cell.length_a   1.000
_cell.length_b   1.000
_cell.length_c   1.000
_cell.angle_alpha   90.00
_cell.angle_beta   90.00
_cell.angle_gamma   90.00
#
_symmetry.space_group_name_H-M   'P 1'
#
loop_
_entity.id
_entity.type
_entity.pdbx_description
1 polymer ?
#
loop_
_entity_poly.entity_id
_entity_poly.type
_entity_poly.pdbx_seq_one_letter_code
_entity_poly.pdbx_strand_id
1 'polypeptide(L)'
;MSDLKNEIHDYWTNRARGYSEYNQQEMADARRTMWRDKLLSLLREVFPEREPGEIKILDVGTGPAFFAILLAEAGYQVTAIDYTEEMLREAQQNAGGLAKCITWKTGDAQALDVESNSFDAIVTRNVTWNLPRPDLAYKEWLRVLKPGGVLYNFDADWYGHLYNEEKRSGYEKDRQQTEAQNVEDYYSGTDIEKMEEIARQVPLSRLERPKWDLDTMKKTGFLDVFCDENVWKEVWTEEEIINNSSSPIFFLSG
;
A
#
# COMPACT_ATOMS: atom_id res chain seq x y z
N MET A 1 -6.71 22.09 -3.11
CA MET A 1 -6.63 20.68 -3.56
C MET A 1 -5.58 20.44 -4.64
N SER A 2 -5.37 21.35 -5.62
CA SER A 2 -4.27 21.22 -6.60
C SER A 2 -2.88 21.27 -5.92
N ASP A 3 -2.70 22.15 -4.96
CA ASP A 3 -1.41 22.33 -4.27
C ASP A 3 -1.02 21.08 -3.47
N LEU A 4 -1.93 20.50 -2.68
CA LEU A 4 -1.63 19.29 -1.90
C LEU A 4 -1.29 18.08 -2.80
N LYS A 5 -1.99 17.91 -3.93
CA LYS A 5 -1.66 16.85 -4.89
C LYS A 5 -0.26 17.03 -5.48
N ASN A 6 0.13 18.27 -5.77
CA ASN A 6 1.46 18.57 -6.26
C ASN A 6 2.52 18.32 -5.18
N GLU A 7 2.26 18.72 -3.92
CA GLU A 7 3.17 18.43 -2.80
C GLU A 7 3.39 16.93 -2.59
N ILE A 8 2.32 16.13 -2.67
CA ILE A 8 2.41 14.67 -2.57
C ILE A 8 3.20 14.11 -3.76
N HIS A 9 2.92 14.57 -4.98
CA HIS A 9 3.64 14.14 -6.18
C HIS A 9 5.13 14.45 -6.07
N ASP A 10 5.48 15.68 -5.71
CA ASP A 10 6.87 16.13 -5.60
C ASP A 10 7.62 15.37 -4.48
N TYR A 11 6.96 15.13 -3.34
CA TYR A 11 7.53 14.33 -2.27
C TYR A 11 7.89 12.93 -2.74
N TRP A 12 6.94 12.20 -3.34
CA TRP A 12 7.16 10.83 -3.79
C TRP A 12 8.10 10.74 -5.00
N THR A 13 8.10 11.75 -5.87
CA THR A 13 9.10 11.88 -6.94
C THR A 13 10.52 11.93 -6.36
N ASN A 14 10.73 12.79 -5.37
CA ASN A 14 12.05 12.94 -4.71
C ASN A 14 12.41 11.69 -3.88
N ARG A 15 11.43 11.00 -3.35
CA ARG A 15 11.62 9.81 -2.50
C ARG A 15 11.83 8.52 -3.30
N ALA A 16 11.52 8.51 -4.60
CA ALA A 16 11.44 7.29 -5.42
C ALA A 16 12.68 6.40 -5.31
N ARG A 17 13.88 6.95 -5.47
CA ARG A 17 15.12 6.18 -5.40
C ARG A 17 15.34 5.54 -4.01
N GLY A 18 15.25 6.33 -2.94
CA GLY A 18 15.47 5.80 -1.59
C GLY A 18 14.39 4.80 -1.16
N TYR A 19 13.14 4.97 -1.66
CA TYR A 19 12.09 3.99 -1.42
C TYR A 19 12.30 2.71 -2.24
N SER A 20 12.89 2.83 -3.45
CA SER A 20 13.32 1.69 -4.26
C SER A 20 14.44 0.89 -3.58
N GLU A 21 15.43 1.56 -2.98
CA GLU A 21 16.51 0.89 -2.24
C GLU A 21 15.96 0.06 -1.06
N TYR A 22 15.00 0.61 -0.30
CA TYR A 22 14.29 -0.14 0.75
C TYR A 22 13.52 -1.34 0.18
N ASN A 23 12.80 -1.14 -0.92
CA ASN A 23 12.06 -2.22 -1.58
C ASN A 23 12.97 -3.36 -2.08
N GLN A 24 14.18 -3.05 -2.55
CA GLN A 24 15.17 -4.04 -2.92
C GLN A 24 15.64 -4.87 -1.71
N GLN A 25 15.74 -4.25 -0.54
CA GLN A 25 16.03 -4.99 0.71
C GLN A 25 14.88 -5.94 1.06
N GLU A 26 13.62 -5.48 0.99
CA GLU A 26 12.45 -6.35 1.19
C GLU A 26 12.45 -7.54 0.22
N MET A 27 12.83 -7.32 -1.04
CA MET A 27 12.93 -8.37 -2.06
C MET A 27 14.07 -9.35 -1.81
N ALA A 28 15.09 -8.97 -1.05
CA ALA A 28 16.27 -9.79 -0.77
C ALA A 28 16.15 -10.61 0.52
N ASP A 29 15.17 -10.35 1.39
CA ASP A 29 15.04 -10.97 2.70
C ASP A 29 13.76 -11.78 2.89
N ALA A 30 13.42 -12.10 4.15
CA ALA A 30 12.26 -12.92 4.51
C ALA A 30 10.91 -12.29 4.13
N ARG A 31 10.83 -10.95 4.09
CA ARG A 31 9.62 -10.19 3.73
C ARG A 31 9.07 -10.60 2.37
N ARG A 32 9.96 -10.86 1.40
CA ARG A 32 9.56 -11.38 0.09
C ARG A 32 8.70 -12.64 0.19
N THR A 33 9.11 -13.60 0.98
CA THR A 33 8.39 -14.87 1.13
C THR A 33 7.10 -14.67 1.92
N MET A 34 7.16 -13.93 3.03
CA MET A 34 6.00 -13.66 3.89
C MET A 34 4.89 -12.98 3.09
N TRP A 35 5.19 -11.91 2.37
CA TRP A 35 4.22 -11.19 1.55
C TRP A 35 3.70 -12.00 0.36
N ARG A 36 4.61 -12.71 -0.34
CA ARG A 36 4.21 -13.58 -1.44
C ARG A 36 3.20 -14.63 -0.95
N ASP A 37 3.51 -15.33 0.12
CA ASP A 37 2.67 -16.41 0.63
C ASP A 37 1.32 -15.87 1.11
N LYS A 38 1.29 -14.70 1.74
CA LYS A 38 0.05 -14.01 2.13
C LYS A 38 -0.81 -13.66 0.91
N LEU A 39 -0.25 -12.97 -0.09
CA LEU A 39 -0.98 -12.58 -1.30
C LEU A 39 -1.52 -13.80 -2.06
N LEU A 40 -0.69 -14.83 -2.26
CA LEU A 40 -1.10 -16.03 -2.98
C LEU A 40 -2.15 -16.84 -2.23
N SER A 41 -2.10 -16.87 -0.89
CA SER A 41 -3.13 -17.51 -0.06
C SER A 41 -4.48 -16.83 -0.25
N LEU A 42 -4.52 -15.50 -0.13
CA LEU A 42 -5.75 -14.71 -0.31
C LEU A 42 -6.36 -14.87 -1.72
N LEU A 43 -5.53 -14.84 -2.75
CA LEU A 43 -6.00 -14.99 -4.13
C LEU A 43 -6.52 -16.40 -4.41
N ARG A 44 -5.88 -17.43 -3.89
CA ARG A 44 -6.34 -18.83 -4.04
C ARG A 44 -7.65 -19.09 -3.31
N GLU A 45 -7.88 -18.44 -2.19
CA GLU A 45 -9.14 -18.54 -1.44
C GLU A 45 -10.34 -18.03 -2.26
N VAL A 46 -10.16 -16.90 -2.96
CA VAL A 46 -11.23 -16.30 -3.77
C VAL A 46 -11.34 -16.92 -5.17
N PHE A 47 -10.23 -17.38 -5.73
CA PHE A 47 -10.19 -17.93 -7.10
C PHE A 47 -9.62 -19.36 -7.14
N PRO A 48 -10.18 -20.33 -6.37
CA PRO A 48 -9.58 -21.66 -6.21
C PRO A 48 -9.48 -22.48 -7.49
N GLU A 49 -10.38 -22.25 -8.44
CA GLU A 49 -10.48 -23.03 -9.69
C GLU A 49 -9.85 -22.31 -10.90
N ARG A 50 -9.23 -21.12 -10.69
CA ARG A 50 -8.68 -20.33 -11.78
C ARG A 50 -7.15 -20.36 -11.78
N GLU A 51 -6.60 -20.52 -12.99
CA GLU A 51 -5.16 -20.41 -13.18
C GLU A 51 -4.71 -18.94 -13.01
N PRO A 52 -3.51 -18.69 -12.43
CA PRO A 52 -3.00 -17.32 -12.26
C PRO A 52 -3.04 -16.47 -13.54
N GLY A 53 -2.70 -17.07 -14.69
CA GLY A 53 -2.70 -16.40 -15.99
C GLY A 53 -4.09 -15.95 -16.50
N GLU A 54 -5.17 -16.35 -15.85
CA GLU A 54 -6.54 -15.92 -16.16
C GLU A 54 -7.03 -14.78 -15.25
N ILE A 55 -6.26 -14.44 -14.21
CA ILE A 55 -6.64 -13.46 -13.18
C ILE A 55 -5.92 -12.15 -13.45
N LYS A 56 -6.69 -11.09 -13.65
CA LYS A 56 -6.20 -9.73 -13.86
C LYS A 56 -6.16 -8.98 -12.54
N ILE A 57 -4.97 -8.56 -12.14
CA ILE A 57 -4.74 -7.84 -10.87
C ILE A 57 -4.29 -6.41 -11.16
N LEU A 58 -4.87 -5.46 -10.46
CA LEU A 58 -4.45 -4.07 -10.44
C LEU A 58 -3.69 -3.81 -9.13
N ASP A 59 -2.41 -3.43 -9.24
CA ASP A 59 -1.61 -2.93 -8.12
C ASP A 59 -1.65 -1.41 -8.12
N VAL A 60 -2.39 -0.83 -7.16
CA VAL A 60 -2.63 0.61 -7.08
C VAL A 60 -1.65 1.24 -6.10
N GLY A 61 -0.95 2.29 -6.56
CA GLY A 61 0.15 2.89 -5.82
C GLY A 61 1.31 1.89 -5.69
N THR A 62 1.66 1.27 -6.81
CA THR A 62 2.65 0.19 -6.86
C THR A 62 4.02 0.56 -6.29
N GLY A 63 4.34 1.88 -6.25
CA GLY A 63 5.65 2.36 -5.84
C GLY A 63 6.76 1.69 -6.65
N PRO A 64 7.82 1.18 -5.99
CA PRO A 64 8.91 0.44 -6.65
C PRO A 64 8.53 -0.99 -7.07
N ALA A 65 7.24 -1.36 -7.07
CA ALA A 65 6.65 -2.60 -7.60
C ALA A 65 6.81 -3.87 -6.76
N PHE A 66 6.89 -3.78 -5.44
CA PHE A 66 7.03 -4.97 -4.60
C PHE A 66 5.93 -6.01 -4.86
N PHE A 67 4.65 -5.61 -4.75
CA PHE A 67 3.52 -6.52 -5.00
C PHE A 67 3.41 -6.92 -6.47
N ALA A 68 3.58 -5.97 -7.39
CA ALA A 68 3.50 -6.25 -8.82
C ALA A 68 4.51 -7.32 -9.26
N ILE A 69 5.75 -7.28 -8.73
CA ILE A 69 6.79 -8.27 -9.03
C ILE A 69 6.39 -9.65 -8.48
N LEU A 70 5.99 -9.74 -7.21
CA LEU A 70 5.60 -11.01 -6.58
C LEU A 70 4.44 -11.69 -7.32
N LEU A 71 3.46 -10.90 -7.76
CA LEU A 71 2.30 -11.39 -8.48
C LEU A 71 2.64 -11.80 -9.92
N ALA A 72 3.48 -11.03 -10.61
CA ALA A 72 3.94 -11.38 -11.96
C ALA A 72 4.82 -12.63 -11.97
N GLU A 73 5.68 -12.82 -10.97
CA GLU A 73 6.45 -14.06 -10.76
C GLU A 73 5.55 -15.28 -10.57
N ALA A 74 4.41 -15.09 -9.90
CA ALA A 74 3.41 -16.14 -9.70
C ALA A 74 2.52 -16.40 -10.92
N GLY A 75 2.71 -15.65 -12.02
CA GLY A 75 2.04 -15.86 -13.30
C GLY A 75 0.73 -15.07 -13.47
N TYR A 76 0.38 -14.15 -12.56
CA TYR A 76 -0.82 -13.32 -12.69
C TYR A 76 -0.65 -12.25 -13.79
N GLN A 77 -1.77 -11.80 -14.38
CA GLN A 77 -1.80 -10.66 -15.29
C GLN A 77 -1.83 -9.35 -14.49
N VAL A 78 -0.68 -8.70 -14.34
CA VAL A 78 -0.55 -7.52 -13.48
C VAL A 78 -0.56 -6.23 -14.29
N THR A 79 -1.39 -5.28 -13.85
CA THR A 79 -1.29 -3.85 -14.20
C THR A 79 -0.88 -3.09 -12.95
N ALA A 80 0.19 -2.34 -13.03
CA ALA A 80 0.77 -1.57 -11.94
C ALA A 80 0.59 -0.06 -12.21
N ILE A 81 -0.03 0.65 -11.28
CA ILE A 81 -0.30 2.10 -11.40
C ILE A 81 0.40 2.82 -10.26
N ASP A 82 1.10 3.91 -10.59
CA ASP A 82 1.61 4.87 -9.61
C ASP A 82 1.34 6.30 -10.07
N TYR A 83 1.31 7.21 -9.10
CA TYR A 83 1.07 8.63 -9.37
C TYR A 83 2.29 9.34 -9.95
N THR A 84 3.50 8.81 -9.73
CA THR A 84 4.77 9.41 -10.17
C THR A 84 5.46 8.54 -11.22
N GLU A 85 5.99 9.19 -12.25
CA GLU A 85 6.77 8.51 -13.29
C GLU A 85 8.10 7.98 -12.75
N GLU A 86 8.66 8.68 -11.76
CA GLU A 86 9.89 8.30 -11.07
C GLU A 86 9.76 6.95 -10.37
N MET A 87 8.65 6.72 -9.65
CA MET A 87 8.37 5.41 -9.03
C MET A 87 8.26 4.32 -10.10
N LEU A 88 7.57 4.58 -11.20
CA LEU A 88 7.43 3.59 -12.28
C LEU A 88 8.76 3.29 -12.97
N ARG A 89 9.68 4.25 -13.07
CA ARG A 89 11.05 4.00 -13.58
C ARG A 89 11.82 3.05 -12.65
N GLU A 90 11.79 3.31 -11.36
CA GLU A 90 12.38 2.43 -10.35
C GLU A 90 11.72 1.04 -10.35
N ALA A 91 10.38 1.00 -10.42
CA ALA A 91 9.61 -0.23 -10.51
C ALA A 91 10.03 -1.11 -11.70
N GLN A 92 10.19 -0.53 -12.88
CA GLN A 92 10.62 -1.25 -14.07
C GLN A 92 12.06 -1.76 -13.96
N GLN A 93 12.96 -0.99 -13.32
CA GLN A 93 14.32 -1.44 -13.04
C GLN A 93 14.33 -2.62 -12.07
N ASN A 94 13.56 -2.54 -10.98
CA ASN A 94 13.44 -3.60 -9.98
C ASN A 94 12.83 -4.87 -10.57
N ALA A 95 11.83 -4.75 -11.45
CA ALA A 95 11.20 -5.87 -12.13
C ALA A 95 12.15 -6.57 -13.14
N GLY A 96 13.18 -5.88 -13.65
CA GLY A 96 14.17 -6.46 -14.55
C GLY A 96 13.53 -7.19 -15.74
N GLY A 97 13.80 -8.46 -15.87
CA GLY A 97 13.24 -9.28 -16.97
C GLY A 97 11.72 -9.45 -16.92
N LEU A 98 11.09 -9.26 -15.77
CA LEU A 98 9.62 -9.33 -15.60
C LEU A 98 8.92 -8.04 -16.03
N ALA A 99 9.64 -6.93 -16.22
CA ALA A 99 9.05 -5.64 -16.57
C ALA A 99 8.17 -5.72 -17.84
N LYS A 100 8.49 -6.61 -18.78
CA LYS A 100 7.72 -6.87 -20.00
C LYS A 100 6.41 -7.64 -19.76
N CYS A 101 6.26 -8.28 -18.59
CA CYS A 101 5.09 -9.06 -18.20
C CYS A 101 4.08 -8.23 -17.39
N ILE A 102 4.45 -7.01 -17.00
CA ILE A 102 3.64 -6.10 -16.21
C ILE A 102 3.23 -4.91 -17.10
N THR A 103 1.96 -4.54 -17.05
CA THR A 103 1.47 -3.32 -17.69
C THR A 103 1.66 -2.13 -16.74
N TRP A 104 2.42 -1.12 -17.16
CA TRP A 104 2.73 0.06 -16.36
C TRP A 104 1.88 1.25 -16.78
N LYS A 105 1.31 1.97 -15.83
CA LYS A 105 0.52 3.18 -16.07
C LYS A 105 0.80 4.24 -15.02
N THR A 106 1.01 5.48 -15.45
CA THR A 106 0.94 6.64 -14.54
C THR A 106 -0.54 6.96 -14.31
N GLY A 107 -0.95 7.17 -13.05
CA GLY A 107 -2.36 7.44 -12.74
C GLY A 107 -2.63 7.80 -11.30
N ASP A 108 -3.74 8.53 -11.09
CA ASP A 108 -4.24 8.89 -9.77
C ASP A 108 -5.14 7.76 -9.22
N ALA A 109 -4.80 7.22 -8.06
CA ALA A 109 -5.60 6.19 -7.37
C ALA A 109 -7.06 6.59 -7.13
N GLN A 110 -7.35 7.91 -7.14
CA GLN A 110 -8.67 8.49 -6.91
C GLN A 110 -9.45 8.76 -8.21
N ALA A 111 -8.82 8.55 -9.38
CA ALA A 111 -9.41 8.78 -10.71
C ALA A 111 -8.68 7.91 -11.74
N LEU A 112 -8.95 6.62 -11.71
CA LEU A 112 -8.25 5.63 -12.53
C LEU A 112 -8.68 5.70 -14.01
N ASP A 113 -7.71 5.92 -14.90
CA ASP A 113 -7.93 5.86 -16.37
C ASP A 113 -7.88 4.41 -16.86
N VAL A 114 -8.84 3.62 -16.37
CA VAL A 114 -9.08 2.23 -16.79
C VAL A 114 -10.59 1.98 -16.86
N GLU A 115 -10.98 1.03 -17.69
CA GLU A 115 -12.39 0.68 -17.89
C GLU A 115 -13.00 0.07 -16.62
N SER A 116 -14.32 0.25 -16.46
CA SER A 116 -15.08 -0.40 -15.39
C SER A 116 -15.06 -1.93 -15.58
N ASN A 117 -15.15 -2.68 -14.47
CA ASN A 117 -15.23 -4.14 -14.50
C ASN A 117 -14.06 -4.81 -15.25
N SER A 118 -12.83 -4.31 -15.09
CA SER A 118 -11.65 -4.77 -15.82
C SER A 118 -10.79 -5.75 -15.05
N PHE A 119 -10.81 -5.68 -13.71
CA PHE A 119 -9.91 -6.44 -12.86
C PHE A 119 -10.65 -7.44 -11.98
N ASP A 120 -10.02 -8.60 -11.77
CA ASP A 120 -10.52 -9.65 -10.86
C ASP A 120 -10.13 -9.32 -9.41
N ALA A 121 -8.96 -8.71 -9.21
CA ALA A 121 -8.52 -8.27 -7.89
C ALA A 121 -7.80 -6.91 -7.96
N ILE A 122 -7.88 -6.17 -6.87
CA ILE A 122 -7.03 -5.00 -6.61
C ILE A 122 -6.20 -5.30 -5.38
N VAL A 123 -4.92 -4.97 -5.45
CA VAL A 123 -4.02 -4.95 -4.30
C VAL A 123 -3.48 -3.54 -4.10
N THR A 124 -3.26 -3.14 -2.84
CA THR A 124 -2.62 -1.88 -2.51
C THR A 124 -1.94 -1.99 -1.14
N ARG A 125 -0.79 -1.34 -0.98
CA ARG A 125 -0.04 -1.31 0.28
C ARG A 125 0.43 0.11 0.57
N ASN A 126 0.05 0.64 1.73
CA ASN A 126 0.47 1.96 2.22
C ASN A 126 0.07 3.12 1.28
N VAL A 127 -1.17 3.12 0.77
CA VAL A 127 -1.64 4.12 -0.19
C VAL A 127 -2.74 5.01 0.38
N THR A 128 -3.78 4.42 0.99
CA THR A 128 -4.97 5.18 1.38
C THR A 128 -4.67 6.30 2.36
N TRP A 129 -3.74 6.08 3.30
CA TRP A 129 -3.36 7.06 4.32
C TRP A 129 -2.90 8.41 3.76
N ASN A 130 -2.31 8.42 2.55
CA ASN A 130 -1.71 9.61 1.93
C ASN A 130 -2.63 10.29 0.90
N LEU A 131 -3.85 9.77 0.69
CA LEU A 131 -4.75 10.31 -0.32
C LEU A 131 -5.54 11.54 0.18
N PRO A 132 -5.61 12.62 -0.60
CA PRO A 132 -6.48 13.77 -0.31
C PRO A 132 -7.97 13.40 -0.27
N ARG A 133 -8.40 12.43 -1.07
CA ARG A 133 -9.79 11.96 -1.16
C ARG A 133 -9.88 10.43 -1.21
N PRO A 134 -9.55 9.75 -0.09
CA PRO A 134 -9.59 8.28 -0.04
C PRO A 134 -10.99 7.71 -0.29
N ASP A 135 -12.05 8.48 -0.04
CA ASP A 135 -13.42 8.13 -0.39
C ASP A 135 -13.64 7.98 -1.91
N LEU A 136 -12.95 8.77 -2.72
CA LEU A 136 -12.98 8.63 -4.18
C LEU A 136 -12.16 7.43 -4.65
N ALA A 137 -11.05 7.13 -3.98
CA ALA A 137 -10.25 5.96 -4.29
C ALA A 137 -11.07 4.67 -4.13
N TYR A 138 -11.76 4.48 -3.01
CA TYR A 138 -12.63 3.32 -2.81
C TYR A 138 -13.75 3.22 -3.88
N LYS A 139 -14.32 4.34 -4.31
CA LYS A 139 -15.33 4.36 -5.41
C LYS A 139 -14.73 3.91 -6.73
N GLU A 140 -13.55 4.43 -7.08
CA GLU A 140 -12.86 4.04 -8.31
C GLU A 140 -12.43 2.58 -8.28
N TRP A 141 -11.94 2.09 -7.14
CA TRP A 141 -11.53 0.71 -6.98
C TRP A 141 -12.74 -0.23 -7.14
N LEU A 142 -13.89 0.08 -6.52
CA LEU A 142 -15.09 -0.70 -6.74
C LEU A 142 -15.57 -0.64 -8.21
N ARG A 143 -15.47 0.52 -8.87
CA ARG A 143 -15.86 0.70 -10.28
C ARG A 143 -15.06 -0.20 -11.22
N VAL A 144 -13.77 -0.33 -10.99
CA VAL A 144 -12.87 -1.09 -11.90
C VAL A 144 -12.82 -2.58 -11.59
N LEU A 145 -13.27 -3.00 -10.41
CA LEU A 145 -13.46 -4.42 -10.08
C LEU A 145 -14.60 -5.01 -10.89
N LYS A 146 -14.41 -6.23 -11.37
CA LYS A 146 -15.48 -7.05 -11.95
C LYS A 146 -16.49 -7.45 -10.87
N PRO A 147 -17.73 -7.78 -11.23
CA PRO A 147 -18.64 -8.46 -10.32
C PRO A 147 -17.99 -9.74 -9.75
N GLY A 148 -17.93 -9.87 -8.43
CA GLY A 148 -17.24 -10.95 -7.72
C GLY A 148 -15.71 -10.79 -7.66
N GLY A 149 -15.20 -9.62 -8.07
CA GLY A 149 -13.80 -9.25 -7.83
C GLY A 149 -13.58 -8.78 -6.39
N VAL A 150 -12.32 -8.71 -5.95
CA VAL A 150 -11.96 -8.44 -4.56
C VAL A 150 -10.92 -7.32 -4.45
N LEU A 151 -11.06 -6.49 -3.40
CA LEU A 151 -10.05 -5.53 -2.96
C LEU A 151 -9.24 -6.12 -1.81
N TYR A 152 -7.92 -5.99 -1.88
CA TYR A 152 -6.97 -6.25 -0.79
C TYR A 152 -6.18 -4.97 -0.50
N ASN A 153 -6.50 -4.31 0.61
CA ASN A 153 -5.83 -3.09 1.06
C ASN A 153 -5.07 -3.34 2.35
N PHE A 154 -3.75 -3.18 2.31
CA PHE A 154 -2.85 -3.23 3.46
C PHE A 154 -2.38 -1.82 3.79
N ASP A 155 -2.76 -1.30 4.96
CA ASP A 155 -2.43 0.07 5.36
C ASP A 155 -2.32 0.19 6.88
N ALA A 156 -1.93 1.34 7.38
CA ALA A 156 -1.86 1.63 8.80
C ALA A 156 -2.32 3.06 9.13
N ASP A 157 -2.46 3.33 10.41
CA ASP A 157 -2.66 4.69 10.91
C ASP A 157 -1.31 5.37 11.16
N TRP A 158 -0.57 5.61 10.06
CA TRP A 158 0.82 6.08 10.10
C TRP A 158 1.00 7.42 10.80
N TYR A 159 0.03 8.33 10.69
CA TYR A 159 0.16 9.71 11.16
C TYR A 159 -0.91 10.14 12.17
N GLY A 160 -1.67 9.19 12.74
CA GLY A 160 -2.62 9.46 13.81
C GLY A 160 -1.95 10.07 15.06
N HIS A 161 -0.66 9.81 15.27
CA HIS A 161 0.14 10.38 16.34
C HIS A 161 0.27 11.92 16.27
N LEU A 162 0.03 12.54 15.12
CA LEU A 162 0.02 14.00 14.97
C LEU A 162 -1.19 14.65 15.66
N TYR A 163 -2.26 13.88 15.92
CA TYR A 163 -3.54 14.37 16.43
C TYR A 163 -4.03 13.67 17.70
N ASN A 164 -3.37 12.62 18.14
CA ASN A 164 -3.74 11.84 19.32
C ASN A 164 -2.52 11.67 20.22
N GLU A 165 -2.64 12.09 21.50
CA GLU A 165 -1.52 12.08 22.44
C GLU A 165 -1.09 10.66 22.86
N GLU A 166 -2.04 9.71 22.97
CA GLU A 166 -1.72 8.32 23.27
C GLU A 166 -0.93 7.69 22.13
N LYS A 167 -1.35 7.91 20.88
CA LYS A 167 -0.61 7.44 19.69
C LYS A 167 0.76 8.10 19.59
N ARG A 168 0.88 9.38 19.96
CA ARG A 168 2.17 10.08 20.01
C ARG A 168 3.12 9.43 21.00
N SER A 169 2.63 9.14 22.20
CA SER A 169 3.44 8.45 23.21
C SER A 169 3.91 7.06 22.72
N GLY A 170 3.04 6.35 22.00
CA GLY A 170 3.41 5.10 21.34
C GLY A 170 4.50 5.27 20.28
N TYR A 171 4.34 6.24 19.39
CA TYR A 171 5.33 6.56 18.35
C TYR A 171 6.71 6.94 18.95
N GLU A 172 6.72 7.78 19.96
CA GLU A 172 7.96 8.18 20.66
C GLU A 172 8.63 6.98 21.31
N LYS A 173 7.87 6.05 21.89
CA LYS A 173 8.38 4.81 22.45
C LYS A 173 8.99 3.91 21.38
N ASP A 174 8.37 3.78 20.22
CA ASP A 174 8.94 3.01 19.09
C ASP A 174 10.28 3.59 18.67
N ARG A 175 10.41 4.92 18.52
CA ARG A 175 11.70 5.58 18.20
C ARG A 175 12.77 5.31 19.26
N GLN A 176 12.41 5.37 20.54
CA GLN A 176 13.33 5.05 21.65
C GLN A 176 13.76 3.57 21.61
N GLN A 177 12.86 2.65 21.28
CA GLN A 177 13.18 1.24 21.18
C GLN A 177 14.10 0.95 19.99
N THR A 178 13.83 1.56 18.84
CA THR A 178 14.65 1.47 17.62
C THR A 178 16.11 1.88 17.92
N GLU A 179 16.28 3.01 18.59
CA GLU A 179 17.61 3.50 19.01
C GLU A 179 18.25 2.57 20.05
N ALA A 180 17.54 2.18 21.11
CA ALA A 180 18.06 1.35 22.18
C ALA A 180 18.50 -0.05 21.73
N GLN A 181 17.83 -0.62 20.73
CA GLN A 181 18.14 -1.93 20.18
C GLN A 181 19.08 -1.86 18.97
N ASN A 182 19.51 -0.65 18.57
CA ASN A 182 20.37 -0.41 17.41
C ASN A 182 19.83 -1.07 16.13
N VAL A 183 18.51 -1.00 15.94
CA VAL A 183 17.82 -1.43 14.73
C VAL A 183 17.83 -0.30 13.71
N GLU A 184 17.84 -0.62 12.43
CA GLU A 184 17.75 0.40 11.37
C GLU A 184 16.46 1.19 11.49
N ASP A 185 16.58 2.52 11.59
CA ASP A 185 15.42 3.40 11.65
C ASP A 185 14.91 3.69 10.22
N TYR A 186 13.73 3.18 9.89
CA TYR A 186 13.12 3.33 8.57
C TYR A 186 12.75 4.77 8.19
N TYR A 187 12.76 5.68 9.16
CA TYR A 187 12.62 7.12 8.92
C TYR A 187 13.96 7.80 8.59
N SER A 188 15.10 7.12 8.84
CA SER A 188 16.41 7.65 8.55
C SER A 188 16.58 7.95 7.05
N GLY A 189 17.11 9.14 6.76
CA GLY A 189 17.29 9.59 5.36
C GLY A 189 16.01 10.01 4.63
N THR A 190 14.88 10.12 5.35
CA THR A 190 13.63 10.67 4.80
C THR A 190 13.44 12.12 5.24
N ASP A 191 12.70 12.90 4.45
CA ASP A 191 12.25 14.24 4.85
C ASP A 191 10.98 14.10 5.72
N ILE A 192 11.19 13.80 7.02
CA ILE A 192 10.12 13.56 7.98
C ILE A 192 9.25 14.81 8.14
N GLU A 193 9.89 16.00 8.23
CA GLU A 193 9.17 17.26 8.44
C GLU A 193 8.22 17.54 7.28
N LYS A 194 8.68 17.37 6.04
CA LYS A 194 7.85 17.56 4.85
C LYS A 194 6.72 16.53 4.78
N MET A 195 6.97 15.28 5.15
CA MET A 195 5.94 14.26 5.15
C MET A 195 4.88 14.52 6.23
N GLU A 196 5.28 14.99 7.42
CA GLU A 196 4.33 15.41 8.44
C GLU A 196 3.49 16.62 8.02
N GLU A 197 4.09 17.60 7.32
CA GLU A 197 3.34 18.72 6.74
C GLU A 197 2.23 18.23 5.78
N ILE A 198 2.54 17.29 4.90
CA ILE A 198 1.58 16.64 4.02
C ILE A 198 0.54 15.86 4.84
N ALA A 199 0.99 15.04 5.79
CA ALA A 199 0.13 14.22 6.62
C ALA A 199 -0.88 15.06 7.43
N ARG A 200 -0.52 16.28 7.85
CA ARG A 200 -1.46 17.20 8.49
C ARG A 200 -2.58 17.70 7.59
N GLN A 201 -2.43 17.59 6.28
CA GLN A 201 -3.42 18.06 5.29
C GLN A 201 -4.32 16.93 4.77
N VAL A 202 -3.89 15.68 4.85
CA VAL A 202 -4.71 14.53 4.42
C VAL A 202 -5.69 14.10 5.52
N PRO A 203 -6.90 13.64 5.13
CA PRO A 203 -7.98 13.41 6.11
C PRO A 203 -7.69 12.23 7.06
N LEU A 204 -7.03 11.17 6.59
CA LEU A 204 -6.91 9.93 7.37
C LEU A 204 -5.99 10.03 8.58
N SER A 205 -5.10 11.02 8.63
CA SER A 205 -4.31 11.31 9.83
C SER A 205 -5.14 11.76 11.05
N ARG A 206 -6.40 12.21 10.82
CA ARG A 206 -7.32 12.70 11.87
C ARG A 206 -8.45 11.75 12.17
N LEU A 207 -8.62 10.72 11.35
CA LEU A 207 -9.75 9.81 11.43
C LEU A 207 -9.33 8.50 12.10
N GLU A 208 -10.29 7.86 12.74
CA GLU A 208 -10.05 6.57 13.40
C GLU A 208 -9.96 5.45 12.36
N ARG A 209 -8.78 4.90 12.20
CA ARG A 209 -8.51 3.78 11.31
C ARG A 209 -8.34 2.48 12.11
N PRO A 210 -8.75 1.33 11.57
CA PRO A 210 -9.35 1.07 10.25
C PRO A 210 -10.88 1.32 10.18
N LYS A 211 -11.50 1.80 11.25
CA LYS A 211 -12.96 1.98 11.33
C LYS A 211 -13.52 2.86 10.21
N TRP A 212 -12.87 3.99 9.93
CA TRP A 212 -13.31 4.88 8.86
C TRP A 212 -13.28 4.18 7.50
N ASP A 213 -12.26 3.38 7.24
CA ASP A 213 -12.09 2.62 6.00
C ASP A 213 -13.23 1.61 5.84
N LEU A 214 -13.50 0.80 6.88
CA LEU A 214 -14.60 -0.17 6.91
C LEU A 214 -15.96 0.49 6.63
N ASP A 215 -16.25 1.61 7.30
CA ASP A 215 -17.49 2.35 7.11
C ASP A 215 -17.59 2.92 5.69
N THR A 216 -16.48 3.37 5.12
CA THR A 216 -16.42 3.93 3.77
C THR A 216 -16.57 2.84 2.72
N MET A 217 -15.91 1.70 2.86
CA MET A 217 -16.08 0.56 1.96
C MET A 217 -17.54 0.10 1.92
N LYS A 218 -18.18 -0.10 3.08
CA LYS A 218 -19.61 -0.46 3.17
C LYS A 218 -20.52 0.58 2.49
N LYS A 219 -20.31 1.87 2.75
CA LYS A 219 -21.06 2.96 2.13
C LYS A 219 -20.86 3.05 0.62
N THR A 220 -19.69 2.67 0.14
CA THR A 220 -19.35 2.65 -1.29
C THR A 220 -20.04 1.49 -2.01
N GLY A 221 -20.36 0.41 -1.32
CA GLY A 221 -21.07 -0.75 -1.86
C GLY A 221 -20.23 -2.04 -1.95
N PHE A 222 -19.04 -2.05 -1.31
CA PHE A 222 -18.31 -3.31 -1.12
C PHE A 222 -19.12 -4.28 -0.27
N LEU A 223 -19.12 -5.55 -0.66
CA LEU A 223 -19.79 -6.63 0.06
C LEU A 223 -18.77 -7.38 0.93
N ASP A 224 -19.26 -8.08 1.94
CA ASP A 224 -18.45 -8.95 2.81
C ASP A 224 -17.17 -8.28 3.34
N VAL A 225 -17.29 -6.98 3.68
CA VAL A 225 -16.15 -6.17 4.14
C VAL A 225 -15.57 -6.75 5.43
N PHE A 226 -14.30 -7.11 5.37
CA PHE A 226 -13.55 -7.73 6.46
C PHE A 226 -12.32 -6.91 6.83
N CYS A 227 -11.88 -6.99 8.09
CA CYS A 227 -10.64 -6.40 8.58
C CYS A 227 -9.87 -7.40 9.46
N ASP A 228 -8.59 -7.52 9.20
CA ASP A 228 -7.63 -8.17 10.09
C ASP A 228 -6.62 -7.13 10.62
N GLU A 229 -6.74 -6.78 11.88
CA GLU A 229 -5.83 -5.85 12.57
C GLU A 229 -4.54 -6.56 13.07
N ASN A 230 -4.39 -7.85 12.81
CA ASN A 230 -3.25 -8.64 13.23
C ASN A 230 -2.38 -9.14 12.06
N VAL A 231 -2.69 -8.76 10.83
CA VAL A 231 -1.95 -9.20 9.63
C VAL A 231 -0.44 -8.93 9.72
N TRP A 232 -0.04 -7.89 10.44
CA TRP A 232 1.37 -7.56 10.68
C TRP A 232 2.17 -8.72 11.31
N LYS A 233 1.53 -9.59 12.12
CA LYS A 233 2.18 -10.77 12.71
C LYS A 233 2.61 -11.81 11.67
N GLU A 234 2.01 -11.77 10.48
CA GLU A 234 2.30 -12.71 9.40
C GLU A 234 3.30 -12.14 8.38
N VAL A 235 3.38 -10.80 8.25
CA VAL A 235 4.09 -10.15 7.16
C VAL A 235 5.19 -9.19 7.59
N TRP A 236 5.34 -8.92 8.88
CA TRP A 236 6.40 -8.07 9.43
C TRP A 236 7.53 -8.87 10.04
N THR A 237 8.75 -8.38 9.88
CA THR A 237 9.93 -8.85 10.60
C THR A 237 9.96 -8.29 12.02
N GLU A 238 10.85 -8.84 12.87
CA GLU A 238 11.08 -8.29 14.22
C GLU A 238 11.49 -6.82 14.18
N GLU A 239 12.30 -6.43 13.20
CA GLU A 239 12.76 -5.04 13.01
C GLU A 239 11.60 -4.11 12.65
N GLU A 240 10.68 -4.54 11.79
CA GLU A 240 9.47 -3.77 11.47
C GLU A 240 8.55 -3.61 12.68
N ILE A 241 8.45 -4.64 13.52
CA ILE A 241 7.68 -4.59 14.77
C ILE A 241 8.30 -3.59 15.74
N ILE A 242 9.62 -3.60 15.92
CA ILE A 242 10.33 -2.65 16.78
C ILE A 242 10.12 -1.21 16.30
N ASN A 243 10.19 -0.99 14.99
CA ASN A 243 10.02 0.32 14.39
C ASN A 243 8.60 0.87 14.46
N ASN A 244 7.56 0.00 14.40
CA ASN A 244 6.19 0.45 14.09
C ASN A 244 5.12 -0.18 14.98
N SER A 245 5.45 -0.68 16.17
CA SER A 245 4.50 -1.39 17.05
C SER A 245 3.28 -0.54 17.45
N SER A 246 3.41 0.77 17.48
CA SER A 246 2.33 1.72 17.80
C SER A 246 1.38 1.99 16.63
N SER A 247 1.77 1.65 15.41
CA SER A 247 0.97 1.84 14.19
C SER A 247 1.00 0.59 13.31
N PRO A 248 0.52 -0.56 13.83
CA PRO A 248 0.57 -1.81 13.08
C PRO A 248 -0.30 -1.75 11.85
N ILE A 249 0.16 -2.40 10.77
CA ILE A 249 -0.65 -2.50 9.56
C ILE A 249 -1.87 -3.39 9.83
N PHE A 250 -2.96 -3.02 9.21
CA PHE A 250 -4.18 -3.80 9.09
C PHE A 250 -4.42 -4.21 7.63
N PHE A 251 -5.20 -5.23 7.46
CA PHE A 251 -5.67 -5.74 6.16
C PHE A 251 -7.16 -5.54 6.03
N LEU A 252 -7.61 -5.03 4.89
CA LEU A 252 -9.02 -4.86 4.53
C LEU A 252 -9.31 -5.63 3.25
N SER A 253 -10.45 -6.30 3.21
CA SER A 253 -11.00 -6.91 1.98
C SER A 253 -12.48 -6.63 1.82
N GLY A 254 -12.97 -6.72 0.58
CA GLY A 254 -14.38 -6.55 0.25
C GLY A 254 -14.67 -6.69 -1.24
#